data_094f3ae072c35c9324400dab45ef2eeb
#
_entry.id   094f3ae072c35c9324400dab45ef2eeb
#
_cell.length_a   1.000
_cell.length_b   1.000
_cell.length_c   1.000
_cell.angle_alpha   90.00
_cell.angle_beta   90.00
_cell.angle_gamma   90.00
#
_symmetry.space_group_name_H-M   'P 1'
#
loop_
_entity.id
_entity.type
_entity.pdbx_description
1 polymer ?
#
loop_
_entity_poly.entity_id
_entity_poly.type
_entity_poly.pdbx_seq_one_letter_code
_entity_poly.pdbx_strand_id
1 'polypeptide(L)'
;MVARFSGASDVVRVVALLQFGSAVPLGIFAATVYARQLRLGIRVPGPAIGLFGGILASVMLMASSLVIWVLSRPEVTVDAVLTHALAFLAFVTGGVGYVVGMGLLVAGIAVPALILGLMPRWLAWTGLVIAALSELAYLSMVIEPLVVLLPVGRFGGGIWLIAAGFLLPVSRAAANRRNGA
;
A
#
# COMPACT_ATOMS: atom_id res chain seq x y z
N MET A 1 19.81 -16.98 -7.00
CA MET A 1 18.71 -16.72 -6.03
C MET A 1 18.84 -17.58 -4.78
N VAL A 2 18.99 -18.90 -4.90
CA VAL A 2 19.14 -19.85 -3.78
C VAL A 2 20.29 -19.46 -2.82
N ALA A 3 21.48 -19.15 -3.36
CA ALA A 3 22.64 -18.73 -2.56
C ALA A 3 22.41 -17.47 -1.70
N ARG A 4 21.48 -16.63 -2.10
CA ARG A 4 21.13 -15.40 -1.37
C ARG A 4 20.32 -15.71 -0.10
N PHE A 5 19.48 -16.75 -0.13
CA PHE A 5 18.66 -17.14 1.00
C PHE A 5 19.41 -18.09 1.95
N SER A 6 20.28 -18.97 1.45
CA SER A 6 21.04 -19.90 2.29
C SER A 6 22.17 -19.25 3.08
N GLY A 7 22.77 -18.15 2.57
CA GLY A 7 23.87 -17.45 3.25
C GLY A 7 23.44 -16.27 4.14
N ALA A 8 22.15 -15.90 4.14
CA ALA A 8 21.66 -14.70 4.83
C ALA A 8 20.32 -14.95 5.56
N SER A 9 20.13 -16.17 6.11
CA SER A 9 18.87 -16.57 6.75
C SER A 9 18.38 -15.59 7.83
N ASP A 10 19.29 -15.06 8.64
CA ASP A 10 18.94 -14.11 9.70
C ASP A 10 18.53 -12.75 9.15
N VAL A 11 19.18 -12.27 8.10
CA VAL A 11 18.80 -11.04 7.40
C VAL A 11 17.40 -11.19 6.79
N VAL A 12 17.11 -12.32 6.15
CA VAL A 12 15.81 -12.62 5.55
C VAL A 12 14.71 -12.66 6.63
N ARG A 13 15.00 -13.24 7.81
CA ARG A 13 14.07 -13.22 8.96
C ARG A 13 13.77 -11.81 9.44
N VAL A 14 14.80 -10.99 9.60
CA VAL A 14 14.63 -9.59 10.02
C VAL A 14 13.81 -8.81 9.00
N VAL A 15 14.08 -8.98 7.71
CA VAL A 15 13.29 -8.35 6.63
C VAL A 15 11.82 -8.78 6.71
N ALA A 16 11.55 -10.09 6.88
CA ALA A 16 10.19 -10.59 7.03
C ALA A 16 9.49 -9.98 8.26
N LEU A 17 10.17 -9.91 9.40
CA LEU A 17 9.64 -9.31 10.63
C LEU A 17 9.30 -7.84 10.45
N LEU A 18 10.22 -7.05 9.89
CA LEU A 18 10.00 -5.61 9.66
C LEU A 18 8.88 -5.36 8.66
N GLN A 19 8.81 -6.16 7.60
CA GLN A 19 7.73 -6.06 6.60
C GLN A 19 6.38 -6.41 7.21
N PHE A 20 6.29 -7.48 8.00
CA PHE A 20 5.07 -7.84 8.72
C PHE A 20 4.66 -6.74 9.70
N GLY A 21 5.61 -6.24 10.48
CA GLY A 21 5.38 -5.15 11.43
C GLY A 21 4.89 -3.87 10.78
N SER A 22 5.35 -3.56 9.56
CA SER A 22 4.91 -2.37 8.81
C SER A 22 3.48 -2.47 8.25
N ALA A 23 2.97 -3.68 8.07
CA ALA A 23 1.61 -3.91 7.58
C ALA A 23 0.53 -3.55 8.62
N VAL A 24 0.83 -3.72 9.90
CA VAL A 24 -0.11 -3.41 11.01
C VAL A 24 -0.45 -1.92 11.06
N PRO A 25 0.52 -0.98 11.15
CA PRO A 25 0.21 0.45 11.13
C PRO A 25 -0.48 0.91 9.84
N LEU A 26 -0.23 0.27 8.70
CA LEU A 26 -0.95 0.57 7.45
C LEU A 26 -2.45 0.27 7.58
N GLY A 27 -2.82 -0.88 8.14
CA GLY A 27 -4.22 -1.23 8.39
C GLY A 27 -4.90 -0.28 9.39
N ILE A 28 -4.19 0.08 10.48
CA ILE A 28 -4.67 1.06 11.46
C ILE A 28 -4.85 2.44 10.81
N PHE A 29 -3.92 2.86 9.96
CA PHE A 29 -4.03 4.11 9.22
C PHE A 29 -5.27 4.12 8.33
N ALA A 30 -5.51 3.06 7.56
CA ALA A 30 -6.68 2.94 6.68
C ALA A 30 -7.99 3.06 7.47
N ALA A 31 -8.11 2.36 8.59
CA ALA A 31 -9.28 2.44 9.48
C ALA A 31 -9.45 3.84 10.08
N THR A 32 -8.36 4.48 10.49
CA THR A 32 -8.36 5.82 11.07
C THR A 32 -8.82 6.87 10.06
N VAL A 33 -8.29 6.79 8.83
CA VAL A 33 -8.67 7.72 7.75
C VAL A 33 -10.12 7.51 7.35
N TYR A 34 -10.57 6.28 7.25
CA TYR A 34 -11.98 5.95 7.01
C TYR A 34 -12.90 6.62 8.04
N ALA A 35 -12.63 6.39 9.34
CA ALA A 35 -13.41 7.00 10.42
C ALA A 35 -13.35 8.54 10.39
N ARG A 36 -12.22 9.12 9.99
CA ARG A 36 -12.04 10.57 9.82
C ARG A 36 -12.89 11.11 8.68
N GLN A 37 -12.90 10.43 7.51
CA GLN A 37 -13.74 10.81 6.37
C GLN A 37 -15.23 10.75 6.71
N LEU A 38 -15.70 9.74 7.44
CA LEU A 38 -17.09 9.66 7.91
C LEU A 38 -17.44 10.83 8.84
N ARG A 39 -16.55 11.19 9.79
CA ARG A 39 -16.73 12.37 10.67
C ARG A 39 -16.80 13.69 9.90
N LEU A 40 -16.09 13.79 8.77
CA LEU A 40 -16.20 14.92 7.85
C LEU A 40 -17.52 14.92 7.07
N GLY A 41 -18.35 13.88 7.22
CA GLY A 41 -19.66 13.74 6.58
C GLY A 41 -19.60 13.25 5.14
N ILE A 42 -18.48 12.63 4.76
CA ILE A 42 -18.32 12.05 3.42
C ILE A 42 -19.11 10.75 3.36
N ARG A 43 -20.21 10.75 2.63
CA ARG A 43 -21.15 9.61 2.48
C ARG A 43 -21.17 9.08 1.06
N VAL A 44 -20.05 9.12 0.36
CA VAL A 44 -19.85 8.53 -0.97
C VAL A 44 -19.03 7.24 -0.85
N PRO A 45 -18.96 6.38 -1.87
CA PRO A 45 -18.23 5.12 -1.81
C PRO A 45 -16.72 5.25 -1.53
N GLY A 46 -16.12 6.42 -1.82
CA GLY A 46 -14.68 6.65 -1.69
C GLY A 46 -14.05 6.17 -0.38
N PRO A 47 -14.58 6.58 0.81
CA PRO A 47 -14.05 6.11 2.09
C PRO A 47 -14.04 4.58 2.23
N ALA A 48 -15.12 3.90 1.80
CA ALA A 48 -15.21 2.44 1.87
C ALA A 48 -14.22 1.76 0.91
N ILE A 49 -14.05 2.30 -0.30
CA ILE A 49 -13.05 1.82 -1.26
C ILE A 49 -11.64 1.98 -0.68
N GLY A 50 -11.35 3.13 -0.07
CA GLY A 50 -10.07 3.37 0.59
C GLY A 50 -9.81 2.40 1.75
N LEU A 51 -10.80 2.14 2.60
CA LEU A 51 -10.69 1.14 3.68
C LEU A 51 -10.40 -0.25 3.13
N PHE A 52 -11.17 -0.69 2.11
CA PHE A 52 -10.95 -1.98 1.46
C PHE A 52 -9.55 -2.09 0.89
N GLY A 53 -9.09 -1.06 0.16
CA GLY A 53 -7.74 -1.00 -0.40
C GLY A 53 -6.66 -1.09 0.67
N GLY A 54 -6.81 -0.37 1.78
CA GLY A 54 -5.86 -0.40 2.88
C GLY A 54 -5.80 -1.74 3.61
N ILE A 55 -6.94 -2.40 3.81
CA ILE A 55 -7.00 -3.77 4.35
C ILE A 55 -6.33 -4.73 3.38
N LEU A 56 -6.67 -4.67 2.09
CA LEU A 56 -6.08 -5.51 1.06
C LEU A 56 -4.55 -5.35 1.02
N ALA A 57 -4.05 -4.11 0.99
CA ALA A 57 -2.61 -3.84 1.01
C ALA A 57 -1.93 -4.43 2.25
N SER A 58 -2.52 -4.25 3.44
CA SER A 58 -1.99 -4.81 4.70
C SER A 58 -1.94 -6.34 4.66
N VAL A 59 -3.01 -6.99 4.22
CA VAL A 59 -3.10 -8.47 4.13
C VAL A 59 -2.08 -9.00 3.12
N MET A 60 -1.97 -8.38 1.95
CA MET A 60 -1.00 -8.79 0.91
C MET A 60 0.44 -8.61 1.39
N LEU A 61 0.74 -7.55 2.13
CA LEU A 61 2.05 -7.32 2.71
C LEU A 61 2.38 -8.33 3.81
N MET A 62 1.41 -8.67 4.67
CA MET A 62 1.56 -9.74 5.68
C MET A 62 1.78 -11.09 5.01
N ALA A 63 0.98 -11.45 4.01
CA ALA A 63 1.12 -12.71 3.28
C ALA A 63 2.51 -12.84 2.65
N SER A 64 2.98 -11.78 1.97
CA SER A 64 4.32 -11.74 1.40
C SER A 64 5.40 -11.94 2.46
N SER A 65 5.28 -11.28 3.62
CA SER A 65 6.27 -11.39 4.69
C SER A 65 6.32 -12.80 5.31
N LEU A 66 5.18 -13.48 5.44
CA LEU A 66 5.13 -14.85 5.89
C LEU A 66 5.81 -15.82 4.90
N VAL A 67 5.61 -15.59 3.59
CA VAL A 67 6.33 -16.37 2.56
C VAL A 67 7.84 -16.10 2.62
N ILE A 68 8.26 -14.83 2.81
CA ILE A 68 9.68 -14.49 3.01
C ILE A 68 10.24 -15.16 4.27
N TRP A 69 9.47 -15.24 5.35
CA TRP A 69 9.88 -15.95 6.55
C TRP A 69 10.07 -17.45 6.28
N VAL A 70 9.18 -18.10 5.51
CA VAL A 70 9.35 -19.50 5.08
C VAL A 70 10.63 -19.66 4.28
N LEU A 71 10.95 -18.73 3.37
CA LEU A 71 12.20 -18.72 2.60
C LEU A 71 13.46 -18.53 3.46
N SER A 72 13.34 -18.14 4.73
CA SER A 72 14.48 -18.10 5.66
C SER A 72 14.84 -19.45 6.26
N ARG A 73 14.04 -20.50 5.99
CA ARG A 73 14.27 -21.86 6.54
C ARG A 73 15.24 -22.63 5.66
N PRO A 74 16.33 -23.18 6.24
CA PRO A 74 17.31 -23.93 5.48
C PRO A 74 16.69 -25.14 4.76
N GLU A 75 15.72 -25.79 5.37
CA GLU A 75 15.03 -26.97 4.84
C GLU A 75 14.29 -26.67 3.52
N VAL A 76 13.81 -25.42 3.36
CA VAL A 76 13.09 -24.96 2.16
C VAL A 76 14.08 -24.59 1.06
N THR A 77 15.22 -23.99 1.42
CA THR A 77 16.20 -23.47 0.45
C THR A 77 17.07 -24.55 -0.17
N VAL A 78 17.00 -25.80 0.31
CA VAL A 78 17.65 -26.96 -0.33
C VAL A 78 17.03 -27.26 -1.70
N ASP A 79 15.71 -27.07 -1.85
CA ASP A 79 15.01 -27.24 -3.13
C ASP A 79 14.98 -25.91 -3.91
N ALA A 80 15.69 -25.88 -5.02
CA ALA A 80 15.78 -24.69 -5.86
C ALA A 80 14.44 -24.34 -6.53
N VAL A 81 13.66 -25.34 -6.94
CA VAL A 81 12.36 -25.13 -7.60
C VAL A 81 11.36 -24.54 -6.61
N LEU A 82 11.28 -25.11 -5.40
CA LEU A 82 10.42 -24.59 -4.35
C LEU A 82 10.83 -23.17 -3.94
N THR A 83 12.13 -22.90 -3.81
CA THR A 83 12.66 -21.57 -3.49
C THR A 83 12.25 -20.52 -4.54
N HIS A 84 12.34 -20.85 -5.82
CA HIS A 84 11.91 -19.96 -6.89
C HIS A 84 10.40 -19.70 -6.85
N ALA A 85 9.59 -20.74 -6.71
CA ALA A 85 8.14 -20.62 -6.65
C ALA A 85 7.70 -19.72 -5.48
N LEU A 86 8.25 -19.94 -4.28
CA LEU A 86 7.95 -19.11 -3.11
C LEU A 86 8.46 -17.68 -3.27
N ALA A 87 9.61 -17.45 -3.92
CA ALA A 87 10.11 -16.11 -4.17
C ALA A 87 9.20 -15.34 -5.14
N PHE A 88 8.67 -15.99 -6.19
CA PHE A 88 7.67 -15.40 -7.07
C PHE A 88 6.36 -15.12 -6.33
N LEU A 89 5.90 -16.03 -5.47
CA LEU A 89 4.70 -15.83 -4.65
C LEU A 89 4.86 -14.61 -3.72
N ALA A 90 6.01 -14.49 -3.05
CA ALA A 90 6.32 -13.32 -2.21
C ALA A 90 6.35 -12.03 -3.04
N PHE A 91 6.89 -12.09 -4.25
CA PHE A 91 6.94 -10.94 -5.16
C PHE A 91 5.53 -10.53 -5.62
N VAL A 92 4.69 -11.45 -6.06
CA VAL A 92 3.34 -11.14 -6.55
C VAL A 92 2.46 -10.59 -5.43
N THR A 93 2.50 -11.20 -4.25
CA THR A 93 1.72 -10.72 -3.10
C THR A 93 2.21 -9.39 -2.57
N GLY A 94 3.51 -9.25 -2.30
CA GLY A 94 4.11 -8.02 -1.75
C GLY A 94 4.38 -6.93 -2.79
N GLY A 95 4.39 -7.26 -4.08
CA GLY A 95 4.47 -6.33 -5.19
C GLY A 95 3.09 -5.96 -5.71
N VAL A 96 2.58 -6.75 -6.64
CA VAL A 96 1.34 -6.44 -7.37
C VAL A 96 0.14 -6.33 -6.43
N GLY A 97 -0.10 -7.35 -5.58
CA GLY A 97 -1.26 -7.36 -4.68
C GLY A 97 -1.26 -6.19 -3.68
N TYR A 98 -0.08 -5.90 -3.11
CA TYR A 98 0.09 -4.75 -2.21
C TYR A 98 -0.14 -3.42 -2.94
N VAL A 99 0.45 -3.23 -4.12
CA VAL A 99 0.41 -1.95 -4.85
C VAL A 99 -1.00 -1.61 -5.34
N VAL A 100 -1.76 -2.59 -5.82
CA VAL A 100 -3.18 -2.41 -6.17
C VAL A 100 -4.00 -2.00 -4.93
N GLY A 101 -3.82 -2.67 -3.80
CA GLY A 101 -4.47 -2.25 -2.56
C GLY A 101 -4.11 -0.82 -2.14
N MET A 102 -2.84 -0.42 -2.31
CA MET A 102 -2.39 0.95 -2.06
C MET A 102 -3.03 1.96 -3.02
N GLY A 103 -3.19 1.61 -4.30
CA GLY A 103 -3.88 2.43 -5.30
C GLY A 103 -5.31 2.74 -4.87
N LEU A 104 -6.08 1.73 -4.47
CA LEU A 104 -7.44 1.89 -3.95
C LEU A 104 -7.49 2.74 -2.67
N LEU A 105 -6.54 2.56 -1.74
CA LEU A 105 -6.46 3.39 -0.53
C LEU A 105 -6.23 4.86 -0.89
N VAL A 106 -5.26 5.14 -1.74
CA VAL A 106 -4.92 6.50 -2.18
C VAL A 106 -6.09 7.13 -2.95
N ALA A 107 -6.72 6.40 -3.88
CA ALA A 107 -7.90 6.86 -4.62
C ALA A 107 -9.07 7.19 -3.69
N GLY A 108 -9.36 6.30 -2.73
CA GLY A 108 -10.44 6.47 -1.75
C GLY A 108 -10.27 7.68 -0.83
N ILE A 109 -9.05 8.21 -0.71
CA ILE A 109 -8.75 9.46 0.01
C ILE A 109 -8.72 10.65 -0.95
N ALA A 110 -8.03 10.53 -2.09
CA ALA A 110 -7.77 11.62 -3.01
C ALA A 110 -9.04 12.13 -3.73
N VAL A 111 -9.92 11.21 -4.16
CA VAL A 111 -11.15 11.56 -4.88
C VAL A 111 -12.09 12.43 -4.02
N PRO A 112 -12.51 12.01 -2.81
CA PRO A 112 -13.36 12.85 -1.97
C PRO A 112 -12.66 14.16 -1.56
N ALA A 113 -11.36 14.10 -1.33
CA ALA A 113 -10.60 15.27 -0.93
C ALA A 113 -10.50 16.31 -2.05
N LEU A 114 -10.40 15.88 -3.32
CA LEU A 114 -10.41 16.77 -4.48
C LEU A 114 -11.78 17.43 -4.68
N ILE A 115 -12.86 16.63 -4.62
CA ILE A 115 -14.23 17.11 -4.86
C ILE A 115 -14.67 18.10 -3.77
N LEU A 116 -14.31 17.82 -2.51
CA LEU A 116 -14.72 18.60 -1.35
C LEU A 116 -13.70 19.68 -0.93
N GLY A 117 -12.59 19.83 -1.66
CA GLY A 117 -11.56 20.82 -1.33
C GLY A 117 -10.88 20.58 0.02
N LEU A 118 -10.75 19.33 0.48
CA LEU A 118 -10.23 19.02 1.82
C LEU A 118 -8.70 19.09 1.91
N MET A 119 -8.02 19.11 0.78
CA MET A 119 -6.55 19.24 0.69
C MET A 119 -6.17 20.10 -0.53
N PRO A 120 -4.91 20.58 -0.61
CA PRO A 120 -4.43 21.31 -1.78
C PRO A 120 -4.64 20.52 -3.07
N ARG A 121 -5.12 21.15 -4.12
CA ARG A 121 -5.45 20.49 -5.41
C ARG A 121 -4.27 19.70 -5.99
N TRP A 122 -3.05 20.24 -5.89
CA TRP A 122 -1.86 19.56 -6.39
C TRP A 122 -1.63 18.21 -5.70
N LEU A 123 -1.87 18.14 -4.37
CA LEU A 123 -1.71 16.90 -3.60
C LEU A 123 -2.80 15.89 -3.96
N ALA A 124 -4.06 16.34 -4.14
CA ALA A 124 -5.13 15.45 -4.56
C ALA A 124 -4.87 14.87 -5.97
N TRP A 125 -4.40 15.69 -6.91
CA TRP A 125 -4.04 15.24 -8.26
C TRP A 125 -2.84 14.28 -8.27
N THR A 126 -1.79 14.56 -7.50
CA THR A 126 -0.66 13.61 -7.37
C THR A 126 -1.11 12.27 -6.80
N GLY A 127 -2.03 12.28 -5.83
CA GLY A 127 -2.63 11.05 -5.32
C GLY A 127 -3.39 10.27 -6.39
N LEU A 128 -4.20 10.95 -7.23
CA LEU A 128 -4.92 10.29 -8.33
C LEU A 128 -3.97 9.69 -9.38
N VAL A 129 -2.88 10.37 -9.70
CA VAL A 129 -1.86 9.84 -10.62
C VAL A 129 -1.20 8.59 -10.02
N ILE A 130 -0.78 8.65 -8.75
CA ILE A 130 -0.20 7.50 -8.06
C ILE A 130 -1.20 6.34 -8.02
N ALA A 131 -2.47 6.61 -7.71
CA ALA A 131 -3.51 5.58 -7.69
C ALA A 131 -3.69 4.93 -9.06
N ALA A 132 -3.80 5.73 -10.14
CA ALA A 132 -3.94 5.21 -11.49
C ALA A 132 -2.75 4.34 -11.92
N LEU A 133 -1.51 4.79 -11.63
CA LEU A 133 -0.31 4.01 -11.93
C LEU A 133 -0.24 2.72 -11.09
N SER A 134 -0.70 2.77 -9.84
CA SER A 134 -0.77 1.60 -8.97
C SER A 134 -1.80 0.58 -9.46
N GLU A 135 -2.96 1.04 -9.93
CA GLU A 135 -3.96 0.16 -10.54
C GLU A 135 -3.43 -0.45 -11.85
N LEU A 136 -2.78 0.35 -12.71
CA LEU A 136 -2.18 -0.18 -13.94
C LEU A 136 -1.05 -1.18 -13.69
N ALA A 137 -0.45 -1.19 -12.49
CA ALA A 137 0.64 -2.10 -12.14
C ALA A 137 0.23 -3.58 -12.17
N TYR A 138 -1.08 -3.94 -12.07
CA TYR A 138 -1.50 -5.34 -12.23
C TYR A 138 -1.22 -5.88 -13.64
N LEU A 139 -1.16 -5.02 -14.65
CA LEU A 139 -0.81 -5.41 -16.01
C LEU A 139 0.62 -5.96 -16.12
N SER A 140 1.48 -5.70 -15.14
CA SER A 140 2.82 -6.29 -15.07
C SER A 140 2.82 -7.82 -15.00
N MET A 141 1.69 -8.44 -14.66
CA MET A 141 1.50 -9.90 -14.70
C MET A 141 1.50 -10.44 -16.14
N VAL A 142 1.22 -9.59 -17.13
CA VAL A 142 1.17 -9.94 -18.55
C VAL A 142 2.23 -9.17 -19.34
N ILE A 143 2.48 -7.92 -18.98
CA ILE A 143 3.38 -6.98 -19.65
C ILE A 143 4.56 -6.69 -18.70
N GLU A 144 5.61 -7.50 -18.80
CA GLU A 144 6.76 -7.46 -17.88
C GLU A 144 7.39 -6.06 -17.68
N PRO A 145 7.58 -5.20 -18.70
CA PRO A 145 8.11 -3.85 -18.50
C PRO A 145 7.33 -2.97 -17.50
N LEU A 146 6.04 -3.26 -17.26
CA LEU A 146 5.23 -2.49 -16.32
C LEU A 146 5.58 -2.74 -14.84
N VAL A 147 6.47 -3.67 -14.54
CA VAL A 147 7.05 -3.87 -13.20
C VAL A 147 7.65 -2.56 -12.65
N VAL A 148 8.09 -1.64 -13.51
CA VAL A 148 8.58 -0.31 -13.11
C VAL A 148 7.53 0.55 -12.40
N LEU A 149 6.24 0.24 -12.52
CA LEU A 149 5.17 0.95 -11.81
C LEU A 149 5.06 0.54 -10.33
N LEU A 150 5.53 -0.65 -9.95
CA LEU A 150 5.44 -1.14 -8.57
C LEU A 150 6.12 -0.22 -7.55
N PRO A 151 7.35 0.28 -7.77
CA PRO A 151 7.98 1.25 -6.88
C PRO A 151 7.17 2.54 -6.71
N VAL A 152 6.49 3.01 -7.76
CA VAL A 152 5.67 4.23 -7.71
C VAL A 152 4.53 4.06 -6.71
N GLY A 153 3.76 2.98 -6.81
CA GLY A 153 2.69 2.68 -5.87
C GLY A 153 3.22 2.44 -4.45
N ARG A 154 4.32 1.70 -4.32
CA ARG A 154 4.88 1.33 -3.02
C ARG A 154 5.46 2.52 -2.26
N PHE A 155 6.38 3.25 -2.85
CA PHE A 155 7.08 4.36 -2.20
C PHE A 155 6.34 5.69 -2.37
N GLY A 156 5.89 5.99 -3.59
CA GLY A 156 5.11 7.19 -3.86
C GLY A 156 3.79 7.20 -3.09
N GLY A 157 3.07 6.07 -3.06
CA GLY A 157 1.87 5.90 -2.26
C GLY A 157 2.12 6.12 -0.76
N GLY A 158 3.18 5.51 -0.21
CA GLY A 158 3.56 5.66 1.19
C GLY A 158 3.86 7.12 1.57
N ILE A 159 4.70 7.80 0.78
CA ILE A 159 5.03 9.23 1.00
C ILE A 159 3.77 10.08 0.91
N TRP A 160 2.92 9.81 -0.09
CA TRP A 160 1.66 10.54 -0.26
C TRP A 160 0.71 10.34 0.91
N LEU A 161 0.59 9.12 1.46
CA LEU A 161 -0.25 8.85 2.64
C LEU A 161 0.22 9.62 3.86
N ILE A 162 1.53 9.76 4.07
CA ILE A 162 2.09 10.58 5.14
C ILE A 162 1.65 12.04 4.97
N ALA A 163 1.85 12.62 3.78
CA ALA A 163 1.44 13.99 3.48
C ALA A 163 -0.08 14.19 3.65
N ALA A 164 -0.89 13.26 3.14
CA ALA A 164 -2.35 13.29 3.28
C ALA A 164 -2.79 13.19 4.74
N GLY A 165 -2.12 12.37 5.56
CA GLY A 165 -2.39 12.24 6.99
C GLY A 165 -2.27 13.55 7.76
N PHE A 166 -1.27 14.37 7.43
CA PHE A 166 -1.07 15.69 8.02
C PHE A 166 -2.01 16.76 7.47
N LEU A 167 -2.31 16.70 6.17
CA LEU A 167 -3.05 17.77 5.49
C LEU A 167 -4.57 17.58 5.48
N LEU A 168 -5.07 16.37 5.67
CA LEU A 168 -6.51 16.13 5.77
C LEU A 168 -7.05 16.79 7.06
N PRO A 169 -8.14 17.58 7.02
CA PRO A 169 -8.68 18.26 8.20
C PRO A 169 -9.25 17.26 9.22
N VAL A 170 -9.07 17.56 10.51
CA VAL A 170 -9.52 16.69 11.61
C VAL A 170 -11.01 16.83 11.88
N SER A 171 -11.61 18.01 11.56
CA SER A 171 -13.02 18.34 11.80
C SER A 171 -13.60 19.22 10.69
N ARG A 172 -14.93 19.22 10.58
CA ARG A 172 -15.64 20.13 9.66
C ARG A 172 -15.33 21.61 9.91
N ALA A 173 -15.20 22.02 11.18
CA ALA A 173 -14.85 23.39 11.52
C ALA A 173 -13.45 23.78 11.02
N ALA A 174 -12.50 22.84 11.02
CA ALA A 174 -11.17 23.05 10.45
C ALA A 174 -11.20 23.11 8.93
N ALA A 175 -12.04 22.31 8.27
CA ALA A 175 -12.24 22.35 6.83
C ALA A 175 -12.84 23.68 6.37
N ASN A 176 -13.89 24.17 7.05
CA ASN A 176 -14.55 25.42 6.71
C ASN A 176 -13.62 26.64 6.88
N ARG A 177 -12.78 26.68 7.91
CA ARG A 177 -11.77 27.76 8.09
C ARG A 177 -10.76 27.81 6.94
N ARG A 178 -10.45 26.68 6.33
CA ARG A 178 -9.48 26.60 5.22
C ARG A 178 -10.06 27.06 3.88
N ASN A 179 -11.39 26.89 3.70
CA ASN A 179 -12.09 27.26 2.47
C ASN A 179 -12.64 28.70 2.51
N GLY A 180 -12.66 29.34 3.68
CA GLY A 180 -13.13 30.73 3.90
C GLY A 180 -12.01 31.77 4.05
N ALA A 181 -10.76 31.35 3.95
CA ALA A 181 -9.57 32.18 3.92
C ALA A 181 -8.94 32.14 2.51
#